data_fe3ea190de13a4726b13650b1fbfffb4
#
_entry.id   fe3ea190de13a4726b13650b1fbfffb4
#
_cell.length_a   1.000
_cell.length_b   1.000
_cell.length_c   1.000
_cell.angle_alpha   90.00
_cell.angle_beta   90.00
_cell.angle_gamma   90.00
#
_symmetry.space_group_name_H-M   'P 1'
#
loop_
_entity.id
_entity.type
_entity.pdbx_description
1 polymer ?
#
loop_
_entity_poly.entity_id
_entity_poly.type
_entity_poly.pdbx_seq_one_letter_code
_entity_poly.pdbx_strand_id
1 'polypeptide(L)'
;MRVTTAMQTEEPFALIRLITQSYARLVLVAFALVPAYLIGYLYFFQDRTLKFENHAFHEIAIAVATLEGLFVTYVTWQCYRSSGEPLLRWMMLGFFGFVLIYALHGAFTGFAHHDIWLFLAYGPASRLAMSVLLLVALLSYRQPADPAGRRVGRRYWLTWTIIFLVVDVLVALLATSRFAGIAPLRLMESTALTLSVLNVAVLMLRRIRSPLMVIYGISVTSFALSSLAFLLGSPWNHMWWLAHVIFASGFFLLSYGVAQAFLTTRSFATIYSHEELTARLAEAMARTESALQELQRTNQKLEHLAATDPLTGAANRRHFIERVEAEVARARRDGVPFSLLALDLDNFKWVNDAYGHQVGDTVLQGFVQACLDAIRPYNGVARVGGEEFMVLLSRTSLDAALAIGERIRAATAGTTFAGETGRKVSITVSIGISQFGSDGDTIDALLRTADQRLYHAKRHGRNRVTAT
;
A
#
# COMPACT_ATOMS: atom_id res chain seq x y z
N MET A 1 0.19 -7.54 47.99
CA MET A 1 0.57 -6.24 48.55
C MET A 1 1.73 -5.66 47.74
N ARG A 2 1.57 -5.39 46.42
CA ARG A 2 2.58 -4.80 45.49
C ARG A 2 1.94 -4.09 44.29
N VAL A 3 0.78 -3.45 44.44
CA VAL A 3 0.09 -2.74 43.35
C VAL A 3 -0.11 -1.23 43.62
N THR A 4 0.24 -0.75 44.80
CA THR A 4 -0.07 0.64 45.23
C THR A 4 1.07 1.65 45.08
N THR A 5 2.25 1.27 44.55
CA THR A 5 3.42 2.18 44.47
C THR A 5 3.64 2.81 43.08
N ALA A 6 2.91 2.40 42.04
CA ALA A 6 3.08 2.93 40.68
C ALA A 6 2.23 4.18 40.36
N MET A 7 1.23 4.48 41.17
CA MET A 7 0.29 5.58 40.87
C MET A 7 0.70 6.96 41.40
N GLN A 8 1.69 7.05 42.32
CA GLN A 8 2.06 8.34 42.94
C GLN A 8 3.21 9.10 42.23
N THR A 9 3.86 8.52 41.20
CA THR A 9 4.95 9.17 40.47
C THR A 9 4.53 9.87 39.17
N GLU A 10 3.28 9.73 38.71
CA GLU A 10 2.81 10.32 37.44
C GLU A 10 2.30 11.77 37.59
N GLU A 11 1.80 12.19 38.75
CA GLU A 11 1.22 13.52 38.94
C GLU A 11 2.18 14.71 38.70
N PRO A 12 3.44 14.71 39.20
CA PRO A 12 4.36 15.84 38.96
C PRO A 12 4.76 15.96 37.48
N PHE A 13 4.85 14.86 36.75
CA PHE A 13 5.16 14.87 35.31
C PHE A 13 3.97 15.36 34.46
N ALA A 14 2.74 15.10 34.87
CA ALA A 14 1.53 15.58 34.19
C ALA A 14 1.43 17.11 34.25
N LEU A 15 1.70 17.70 35.41
CA LEU A 15 1.70 19.15 35.60
C LEU A 15 2.81 19.83 34.79
N ILE A 16 4.04 19.33 34.83
CA ILE A 16 5.16 19.85 34.04
C ILE A 16 4.83 19.79 32.54
N ARG A 17 4.28 18.67 32.07
CA ARG A 17 3.86 18.49 30.68
C ARG A 17 2.77 19.50 30.28
N LEU A 18 1.78 19.73 31.14
CA LEU A 18 0.71 20.71 30.90
C LEU A 18 1.27 22.14 30.79
N ILE A 19 2.14 22.54 31.72
CA ILE A 19 2.79 23.85 31.73
C ILE A 19 3.62 24.03 30.45
N THR A 20 4.46 23.04 30.10
CA THR A 20 5.30 23.09 28.91
C THR A 20 4.48 23.19 27.62
N GLN A 21 3.39 22.41 27.50
CA GLN A 21 2.49 22.48 26.37
C GLN A 21 1.75 23.83 26.27
N SER A 22 1.31 24.39 27.42
CA SER A 22 0.65 25.68 27.45
C SER A 22 1.60 26.81 27.08
N TYR A 23 2.83 26.77 27.57
CA TYR A 23 3.90 27.71 27.17
C TYR A 23 4.22 27.63 25.69
N ALA A 24 4.40 26.43 25.14
CA ALA A 24 4.64 26.27 23.72
C ALA A 24 3.48 26.82 22.85
N ARG A 25 2.23 26.62 23.25
CA ARG A 25 1.06 27.21 22.58
C ARG A 25 1.08 28.73 22.66
N LEU A 26 1.39 29.29 23.81
CA LEU A 26 1.49 30.76 23.99
C LEU A 26 2.56 31.36 23.06
N VAL A 27 3.74 30.75 22.97
CA VAL A 27 4.80 31.18 22.08
C VAL A 27 4.35 31.13 20.61
N LEU A 28 3.68 30.06 20.18
CA LEU A 28 3.16 29.95 18.82
C LEU A 28 2.09 31.02 18.51
N VAL A 29 1.20 31.32 19.48
CA VAL A 29 0.21 32.40 19.35
C VAL A 29 0.90 33.76 19.24
N ALA A 30 1.93 33.99 20.03
CA ALA A 30 2.72 35.22 19.94
C ALA A 30 3.38 35.38 18.57
N PHE A 31 3.99 34.34 18.02
CA PHE A 31 4.56 34.35 16.66
C PHE A 31 3.51 34.65 15.58
N ALA A 32 2.27 34.28 15.77
CA ALA A 32 1.19 34.56 14.84
C ALA A 32 0.63 36.01 14.96
N LEU A 33 0.54 36.56 16.17
CA LEU A 33 -0.17 37.81 16.43
C LEU A 33 0.74 39.02 16.50
N VAL A 34 1.95 38.89 17.07
CA VAL A 34 2.90 40.02 17.23
C VAL A 34 3.25 40.69 15.91
N PRO A 35 3.56 39.96 14.81
CA PRO A 35 3.82 40.58 13.53
C PRO A 35 2.67 41.47 13.01
N ALA A 36 1.43 40.98 13.11
CA ALA A 36 0.25 41.71 12.69
C ALA A 36 0.05 43.02 13.50
N TYR A 37 0.24 42.89 14.82
CA TYR A 37 0.20 44.06 15.71
C TYR A 37 1.28 45.10 15.33
N LEU A 38 2.53 44.69 15.13
CA LEU A 38 3.63 45.57 14.77
C LEU A 38 3.43 46.26 13.40
N ILE A 39 2.89 45.53 12.42
CA ILE A 39 2.53 46.13 11.11
C ILE A 39 1.47 47.21 11.32
N GLY A 40 0.41 46.95 12.08
CA GLY A 40 -0.63 47.92 12.39
C GLY A 40 -0.06 49.14 13.12
N TYR A 41 0.78 48.89 14.14
CA TYR A 41 1.42 49.97 14.88
C TYR A 41 2.27 50.90 13.98
N LEU A 42 3.18 50.31 13.17
CA LEU A 42 4.02 51.10 12.27
C LEU A 42 3.20 51.79 11.18
N TYR A 43 2.13 51.16 10.67
CA TYR A 43 1.28 51.77 9.64
C TYR A 43 0.64 53.08 10.11
N PHE A 44 0.19 53.15 11.36
CA PHE A 44 -0.49 54.34 11.92
C PHE A 44 0.45 55.35 12.56
N PHE A 45 1.57 54.92 13.13
CA PHE A 45 2.43 55.76 13.97
C PHE A 45 3.85 55.97 13.44
N GLN A 46 4.25 55.30 12.33
CA GLN A 46 5.58 55.49 11.76
C GLN A 46 5.68 56.86 11.04
N ASP A 47 6.77 57.58 11.28
CA ASP A 47 7.20 58.64 10.39
C ASP A 47 7.78 58.03 9.11
N ARG A 48 7.09 58.23 7.99
CA ARG A 48 7.44 57.65 6.68
C ARG A 48 8.69 58.26 6.05
N THR A 49 9.17 59.37 6.56
CA THR A 49 10.39 60.08 6.08
C THR A 49 11.66 59.45 6.65
N LEU A 50 11.56 58.77 7.80
CA LEU A 50 12.70 58.12 8.43
C LEU A 50 13.12 56.88 7.66
N LYS A 51 14.39 56.88 7.23
CA LYS A 51 15.04 55.75 6.55
C LYS A 51 16.30 55.34 7.28
N PHE A 52 16.55 54.07 7.39
CA PHE A 52 17.77 53.51 7.90
C PHE A 52 18.45 52.71 6.78
N GLU A 53 19.30 53.40 6.01
CA GLU A 53 20.02 52.86 4.87
C GLU A 53 21.37 52.32 5.34
N ASN A 54 21.50 50.99 5.36
CA ASN A 54 22.74 50.30 5.74
C ASN A 54 22.92 49.03 4.90
N HIS A 55 23.72 49.15 3.85
CA HIS A 55 23.96 48.11 2.87
C HIS A 55 24.65 46.88 3.49
N ALA A 56 25.71 47.10 4.31
CA ALA A 56 26.47 46.03 4.92
C ALA A 56 25.60 45.22 5.88
N PHE A 57 24.74 45.86 6.68
CA PHE A 57 23.82 45.17 7.56
C PHE A 57 22.79 44.36 6.78
N HIS A 58 22.30 44.90 5.66
CA HIS A 58 21.36 44.19 4.78
C HIS A 58 22.01 42.96 4.13
N GLU A 59 23.24 43.06 3.62
CA GLU A 59 24.00 41.95 3.03
C GLU A 59 24.18 40.82 4.04
N ILE A 60 24.55 41.14 5.29
CA ILE A 60 24.68 40.15 6.37
C ILE A 60 23.33 39.50 6.65
N ALA A 61 22.23 40.24 6.74
CA ALA A 61 20.91 39.70 6.99
C ALA A 61 20.47 38.73 5.87
N ILE A 62 20.73 39.08 4.61
CA ILE A 62 20.44 38.22 3.47
C ILE A 62 21.32 36.98 3.45
N ALA A 63 22.60 37.11 3.76
CA ALA A 63 23.52 35.97 3.85
C ALA A 63 23.05 34.95 4.92
N VAL A 64 22.66 35.46 6.11
CA VAL A 64 22.11 34.58 7.18
C VAL A 64 20.83 33.88 6.73
N ALA A 65 19.88 34.61 6.15
CA ALA A 65 18.63 34.02 5.63
C ALA A 65 18.87 33.00 4.50
N THR A 66 19.88 33.23 3.66
CA THR A 66 20.28 32.29 2.60
C THR A 66 20.89 31.02 3.18
N LEU A 67 21.76 31.11 4.18
CA LEU A 67 22.32 29.95 4.87
C LEU A 67 21.25 29.15 5.60
N GLU A 68 20.32 29.81 6.26
CA GLU A 68 19.17 29.18 6.89
C GLU A 68 18.32 28.42 5.84
N GLY A 69 18.06 29.07 4.69
CA GLY A 69 17.35 28.46 3.57
C GLY A 69 18.04 27.20 3.02
N LEU A 70 19.37 27.23 2.89
CA LEU A 70 20.16 26.05 2.50
C LEU A 70 20.02 24.90 3.53
N PHE A 71 20.10 25.22 4.81
CA PHE A 71 19.93 24.24 5.87
C PHE A 71 18.55 23.59 5.81
N VAL A 72 17.48 24.38 5.72
CA VAL A 72 16.10 23.85 5.62
C VAL A 72 15.91 23.03 4.36
N THR A 73 16.46 23.48 3.23
CA THR A 73 16.44 22.72 1.97
C THR A 73 17.08 21.36 2.16
N TYR A 74 18.26 21.30 2.78
CA TYR A 74 18.99 20.05 3.02
C TYR A 74 18.21 19.10 3.96
N VAL A 75 17.74 19.61 5.09
CA VAL A 75 16.97 18.80 6.06
C VAL A 75 15.68 18.28 5.42
N THR A 76 14.94 19.14 4.72
CA THR A 76 13.70 18.72 4.03
C THR A 76 13.97 17.68 2.94
N TRP A 77 15.10 17.81 2.24
CA TRP A 77 15.54 16.80 1.27
C TRP A 77 15.85 15.45 1.90
N GLN A 78 16.59 15.43 3.03
CA GLN A 78 16.85 14.19 3.77
C GLN A 78 15.55 13.54 4.25
N CYS A 79 14.63 14.39 4.70
CA CYS A 79 13.31 13.98 5.09
C CYS A 79 12.55 13.34 3.91
N TYR A 80 12.52 13.95 2.75
CA TYR A 80 11.92 13.39 1.54
C TYR A 80 12.59 12.07 1.13
N ARG A 81 13.93 12.01 1.16
CA ARG A 81 14.66 10.77 0.81
C ARG A 81 14.27 9.58 1.69
N SER A 82 13.97 9.82 2.95
CA SER A 82 13.59 8.73 3.88
C SER A 82 12.12 8.33 3.71
N SER A 83 11.20 9.29 3.53
CA SER A 83 9.75 9.04 3.50
C SER A 83 9.16 8.84 2.10
N GLY A 84 9.68 9.55 1.10
CA GLY A 84 9.07 9.66 -0.23
C GLY A 84 7.83 10.57 -0.30
N GLU A 85 7.53 11.34 0.76
CA GLU A 85 6.32 12.18 0.83
C GLU A 85 6.34 13.34 -0.19
N PRO A 86 5.37 13.44 -1.11
CA PRO A 86 5.32 14.48 -2.13
C PRO A 86 5.27 15.90 -1.57
N LEU A 87 4.62 16.11 -0.41
CA LEU A 87 4.64 17.37 0.33
C LEU A 87 6.07 17.88 0.54
N LEU A 88 6.95 17.02 1.06
CA LEU A 88 8.34 17.38 1.36
C LEU A 88 9.16 17.65 0.10
N ARG A 89 8.88 16.94 -1.00
CA ARG A 89 9.51 17.19 -2.30
C ARG A 89 9.26 18.61 -2.79
N TRP A 90 8.01 19.06 -2.74
CA TRP A 90 7.64 20.40 -3.18
C TRP A 90 8.07 21.49 -2.21
N MET A 91 8.03 21.24 -0.88
CA MET A 91 8.57 22.16 0.13
C MET A 91 10.07 22.39 -0.10
N MET A 92 10.84 21.30 -0.27
CA MET A 92 12.27 21.36 -0.56
C MET A 92 12.56 22.22 -1.80
N LEU A 93 11.80 22.04 -2.89
CA LEU A 93 11.95 22.87 -4.10
C LEU A 93 11.60 24.33 -3.85
N GLY A 94 10.60 24.61 -3.02
CA GLY A 94 10.25 25.96 -2.63
C GLY A 94 11.40 26.67 -1.91
N PHE A 95 12.03 26.00 -0.96
CA PHE A 95 13.20 26.54 -0.26
C PHE A 95 14.43 26.64 -1.15
N PHE A 96 14.67 25.65 -2.00
CA PHE A 96 15.79 25.67 -2.94
C PHE A 96 15.66 26.80 -3.95
N GLY A 97 14.48 27.00 -4.54
CA GLY A 97 14.20 28.10 -5.45
C GLY A 97 14.31 29.45 -4.75
N PHE A 98 13.78 29.57 -3.52
CA PHE A 98 13.96 30.76 -2.72
C PHE A 98 15.46 31.09 -2.56
N VAL A 99 16.29 30.16 -2.15
CA VAL A 99 17.72 30.34 -1.92
C VAL A 99 18.43 30.81 -3.18
N LEU A 100 18.20 30.16 -4.32
CA LEU A 100 18.87 30.53 -5.57
C LEU A 100 18.52 31.96 -6.00
N ILE A 101 17.25 32.35 -5.95
CA ILE A 101 16.77 33.64 -6.37
C ILE A 101 17.14 34.72 -5.33
N TYR A 102 16.97 34.43 -4.04
CA TYR A 102 17.19 35.39 -2.96
C TYR A 102 18.66 35.70 -2.72
N ALA A 103 19.58 34.80 -3.01
CA ALA A 103 21.00 35.02 -2.93
C ALA A 103 21.43 36.20 -3.85
N LEU A 104 20.81 36.36 -5.01
CA LEU A 104 21.05 37.44 -5.93
C LEU A 104 20.54 38.77 -5.40
N HIS A 105 19.48 38.81 -4.58
CA HIS A 105 19.05 40.04 -3.87
C HIS A 105 20.16 40.56 -2.96
N GLY A 106 20.85 39.71 -2.23
CA GLY A 106 22.02 40.11 -1.45
C GLY A 106 23.21 40.56 -2.32
N ALA A 107 23.53 39.77 -3.35
CA ALA A 107 24.65 40.07 -4.24
C ALA A 107 24.51 41.44 -4.97
N PHE A 108 23.27 41.86 -5.24
CA PHE A 108 22.99 43.14 -5.89
C PHE A 108 22.73 44.29 -4.91
N THR A 109 22.85 44.11 -3.61
CA THR A 109 22.69 45.19 -2.61
C THR A 109 23.64 46.36 -2.89
N GLY A 110 24.90 46.09 -3.25
CA GLY A 110 25.88 47.12 -3.59
C GLY A 110 25.54 47.95 -4.86
N PHE A 111 24.65 47.43 -5.74
CA PHE A 111 24.18 48.13 -6.93
C PHE A 111 22.95 48.99 -6.68
N ALA A 112 22.40 49.03 -5.46
CA ALA A 112 21.19 49.78 -5.13
C ALA A 112 21.24 51.27 -5.52
N HIS A 113 22.44 51.91 -5.55
CA HIS A 113 22.63 53.29 -5.97
C HIS A 113 22.66 53.49 -7.51
N HIS A 114 22.98 52.43 -8.28
CA HIS A 114 23.12 52.54 -9.74
C HIS A 114 21.90 51.96 -10.46
N ASP A 115 21.36 50.83 -9.96
CA ASP A 115 20.17 50.16 -10.48
C ASP A 115 19.32 49.60 -9.33
N ILE A 116 18.45 50.46 -8.80
CA ILE A 116 17.58 50.12 -7.69
C ILE A 116 16.60 48.97 -8.03
N TRP A 117 16.19 48.87 -9.30
CA TRP A 117 15.23 47.84 -9.71
C TRP A 117 15.86 46.47 -9.75
N LEU A 118 17.11 46.35 -10.16
CA LEU A 118 17.88 45.14 -10.14
C LEU A 118 18.03 44.63 -8.68
N PHE A 119 18.36 45.51 -7.75
CA PHE A 119 18.41 45.21 -6.33
C PHE A 119 17.04 44.76 -5.78
N LEU A 120 15.96 45.47 -6.05
CA LEU A 120 14.67 45.25 -5.45
C LEU A 120 13.91 44.02 -6.03
N ALA A 121 14.13 43.62 -7.29
CA ALA A 121 13.28 42.68 -8.00
C ALA A 121 13.41 41.24 -7.46
N TYR A 122 14.61 40.83 -7.05
CA TYR A 122 14.86 39.47 -6.63
C TYR A 122 14.18 39.08 -5.30
N GLY A 123 13.95 40.05 -4.40
CA GLY A 123 13.21 39.82 -3.16
C GLY A 123 11.78 39.30 -3.40
N PRO A 124 10.91 40.10 -4.06
CA PRO A 124 9.55 39.69 -4.43
C PRO A 124 9.52 38.42 -5.29
N ALA A 125 10.44 38.25 -6.24
CA ALA A 125 10.50 37.09 -7.12
C ALA A 125 10.78 35.80 -6.33
N SER A 126 11.70 35.82 -5.37
CA SER A 126 12.01 34.66 -4.51
C SER A 126 10.82 34.27 -3.64
N ARG A 127 10.12 35.24 -3.04
CA ARG A 127 8.92 35.00 -2.23
C ARG A 127 7.78 34.47 -3.08
N LEU A 128 7.59 34.95 -4.29
CA LEU A 128 6.58 34.44 -5.22
C LEU A 128 6.86 32.98 -5.61
N ALA A 129 8.09 32.70 -6.04
CA ALA A 129 8.48 31.34 -6.40
C ALA A 129 8.28 30.37 -5.24
N MET A 130 8.67 30.74 -4.02
CA MET A 130 8.47 29.96 -2.81
C MET A 130 6.97 29.75 -2.51
N SER A 131 6.15 30.81 -2.57
CA SER A 131 4.73 30.75 -2.27
C SER A 131 3.97 29.80 -3.21
N VAL A 132 4.31 29.80 -4.51
CA VAL A 132 3.77 28.87 -5.50
C VAL A 132 4.10 27.43 -5.10
N LEU A 133 5.36 27.14 -4.82
CA LEU A 133 5.81 25.77 -4.53
C LEU A 133 5.32 25.26 -3.18
N LEU A 134 5.19 26.13 -2.18
CA LEU A 134 4.57 25.77 -0.89
C LEU A 134 3.07 25.48 -1.04
N LEU A 135 2.36 26.20 -1.90
CA LEU A 135 0.96 25.87 -2.20
C LEU A 135 0.84 24.51 -2.90
N VAL A 136 1.70 24.24 -3.89
CA VAL A 136 1.76 22.92 -4.55
C VAL A 136 2.11 21.82 -3.53
N ALA A 137 3.01 22.09 -2.60
CA ALA A 137 3.34 21.17 -1.51
C ALA A 137 2.08 20.81 -0.69
N LEU A 138 1.33 21.83 -0.25
CA LEU A 138 0.10 21.59 0.53
C LEU A 138 -0.98 20.85 -0.29
N LEU A 139 -1.10 21.15 -1.59
CA LEU A 139 -2.05 20.46 -2.46
C LEU A 139 -1.67 18.98 -2.68
N SER A 140 -0.37 18.67 -2.60
CA SER A 140 0.12 17.29 -2.69
C SER A 140 0.06 16.51 -1.36
N TYR A 141 -0.37 17.14 -0.28
CA TYR A 141 -0.63 16.47 1.00
C TYR A 141 -1.67 15.35 0.82
N ARG A 142 -1.42 14.18 1.38
CA ARG A 142 -2.21 12.93 1.22
C ARG A 142 -2.04 12.21 -0.13
N GLN A 143 -1.17 12.67 -1.01
CA GLN A 143 -0.81 11.84 -2.16
C GLN A 143 0.05 10.65 -1.70
N PRO A 144 -0.01 9.51 -2.39
CA PRO A 144 0.81 8.36 -2.06
C PRO A 144 2.30 8.71 -2.13
N ALA A 145 3.09 8.14 -1.21
CA ALA A 145 4.53 8.36 -1.17
C ALA A 145 5.21 7.86 -2.44
N ASP A 146 6.22 8.59 -2.90
CA ASP A 146 7.02 8.19 -4.06
C ASP A 146 7.77 6.88 -3.77
N PRO A 147 7.65 5.84 -4.61
CA PRO A 147 8.37 4.59 -4.45
C PRO A 147 9.89 4.82 -4.37
N ALA A 148 10.60 4.00 -3.61
CA ALA A 148 12.05 4.16 -3.38
C ALA A 148 12.86 4.28 -4.69
N GLY A 149 12.49 3.51 -5.74
CA GLY A 149 13.15 3.55 -7.06
C GLY A 149 12.81 4.77 -7.93
N ARG A 150 11.80 5.58 -7.57
CA ARG A 150 11.38 6.79 -8.27
C ARG A 150 11.67 8.08 -7.51
N ARG A 151 12.37 7.98 -6.37
CA ARG A 151 12.77 9.16 -5.61
C ARG A 151 13.74 10.02 -6.42
N VAL A 152 13.70 11.32 -6.13
CA VAL A 152 14.44 12.38 -6.85
C VAL A 152 15.90 12.04 -7.10
N GLY A 153 16.29 11.97 -8.37
CA GLY A 153 17.65 11.74 -8.82
C GLY A 153 18.34 13.02 -9.31
N ARG A 154 19.62 12.89 -9.75
CA ARG A 154 20.44 14.02 -10.25
C ARG A 154 19.77 14.82 -11.37
N ARG A 155 19.06 14.16 -12.30
CA ARG A 155 18.37 14.83 -13.42
C ARG A 155 17.26 15.78 -12.93
N TYR A 156 16.53 15.40 -11.91
CA TYR A 156 15.47 16.23 -11.34
C TYR A 156 16.03 17.53 -10.73
N TRP A 157 17.10 17.43 -9.94
CA TRP A 157 17.79 18.58 -9.40
C TRP A 157 18.31 19.51 -10.50
N LEU A 158 18.94 18.95 -11.52
CA LEU A 158 19.45 19.72 -12.65
C LEU A 158 18.32 20.47 -13.38
N THR A 159 17.19 19.81 -13.63
CA THR A 159 16.03 20.43 -14.29
C THR A 159 15.52 21.64 -13.50
N TRP A 160 15.32 21.45 -12.18
CA TRP A 160 14.82 22.56 -11.35
C TRP A 160 15.85 23.68 -11.16
N THR A 161 17.13 23.35 -11.07
CA THR A 161 18.20 24.36 -11.06
C THR A 161 18.15 25.20 -12.34
N ILE A 162 18.02 24.57 -13.51
CA ILE A 162 17.89 25.27 -14.79
C ILE A 162 16.64 26.17 -14.79
N ILE A 163 15.49 25.67 -14.30
CA ILE A 163 14.26 26.46 -14.21
C ILE A 163 14.47 27.71 -13.35
N PHE A 164 15.11 27.59 -12.18
CA PHE A 164 15.36 28.74 -11.32
C PHE A 164 16.36 29.72 -11.93
N LEU A 165 17.40 29.24 -12.59
CA LEU A 165 18.34 30.11 -13.33
C LEU A 165 17.64 30.86 -14.49
N VAL A 166 16.69 30.21 -15.17
CA VAL A 166 15.86 30.89 -16.17
C VAL A 166 15.00 31.98 -15.50
N VAL A 167 14.43 31.71 -14.33
CA VAL A 167 13.69 32.74 -13.56
C VAL A 167 14.60 33.91 -13.21
N ASP A 168 15.84 33.66 -12.75
CA ASP A 168 16.81 34.67 -12.43
C ASP A 168 17.12 35.56 -13.64
N VAL A 169 17.33 34.97 -14.82
CA VAL A 169 17.54 35.74 -16.07
C VAL A 169 16.29 36.56 -16.43
N LEU A 170 15.08 36.02 -16.27
CA LEU A 170 13.84 36.75 -16.54
C LEU A 170 13.65 37.92 -15.59
N VAL A 171 13.99 37.74 -14.29
CA VAL A 171 13.96 38.83 -13.29
C VAL A 171 14.97 39.91 -13.64
N ALA A 172 16.20 39.57 -14.05
CA ALA A 172 17.20 40.51 -14.49
C ALA A 172 16.74 41.30 -15.73
N LEU A 173 16.20 40.61 -16.74
CA LEU A 173 15.66 41.24 -17.95
C LEU A 173 14.49 42.17 -17.64
N LEU A 174 13.61 41.80 -16.71
CA LEU A 174 12.53 42.68 -16.26
C LEU A 174 13.09 43.94 -15.57
N ALA A 175 14.02 43.75 -14.63
CA ALA A 175 14.63 44.85 -13.85
C ALA A 175 15.39 45.83 -14.70
N THR A 176 16.03 45.40 -15.79
CA THR A 176 16.81 46.26 -16.71
C THR A 176 16.01 46.76 -17.93
N SER A 177 14.74 46.34 -18.06
CA SER A 177 13.88 46.74 -19.18
C SER A 177 13.18 48.05 -18.94
N ARG A 178 12.53 48.58 -19.99
CA ARG A 178 11.63 49.74 -19.90
C ARG A 178 10.41 49.53 -18.99
N PHE A 179 10.13 48.30 -18.59
CA PHE A 179 9.04 47.93 -17.68
C PHE A 179 9.51 47.86 -16.22
N ALA A 180 10.80 48.14 -15.96
CA ALA A 180 11.32 48.20 -14.59
C ALA A 180 10.58 49.33 -13.82
N GLY A 181 10.16 49.00 -12.60
CA GLY A 181 9.40 49.95 -11.79
C GLY A 181 8.72 49.31 -10.60
N ILE A 182 7.97 50.08 -9.85
CA ILE A 182 7.28 49.63 -8.66
C ILE A 182 6.09 48.72 -8.98
N ALA A 183 5.47 48.84 -10.16
CA ALA A 183 4.28 48.10 -10.53
C ALA A 183 4.53 46.56 -10.62
N PRO A 184 5.55 46.06 -11.37
CA PRO A 184 5.85 44.66 -11.41
C PRO A 184 6.29 44.09 -10.03
N LEU A 185 7.01 44.89 -9.21
CA LEU A 185 7.38 44.46 -7.86
C LEU A 185 6.14 44.27 -6.98
N ARG A 186 5.22 45.26 -7.00
CA ARG A 186 3.95 45.15 -6.27
C ARG A 186 3.09 44.01 -6.77
N LEU A 187 3.08 43.72 -8.06
CA LEU A 187 2.35 42.59 -8.63
C LEU A 187 2.91 41.27 -8.11
N MET A 188 4.23 41.07 -8.14
CA MET A 188 4.88 39.87 -7.59
C MET A 188 4.57 39.70 -6.09
N GLU A 189 4.70 40.79 -5.33
CA GLU A 189 4.47 40.79 -3.88
C GLU A 189 3.00 40.53 -3.51
N SER A 190 2.04 41.17 -4.21
CA SER A 190 0.61 40.94 -3.98
C SER A 190 0.20 39.51 -4.38
N THR A 191 0.81 38.97 -5.41
CA THR A 191 0.59 37.56 -5.80
C THR A 191 1.14 36.59 -4.75
N ALA A 192 2.35 36.87 -4.22
CA ALA A 192 2.95 36.06 -3.14
C ALA A 192 2.08 36.12 -1.86
N LEU A 193 1.57 37.32 -1.50
CA LEU A 193 0.60 37.49 -0.41
C LEU A 193 -0.65 36.66 -0.63
N THR A 194 -1.27 36.78 -1.80
CA THR A 194 -2.50 36.06 -2.14
C THR A 194 -2.31 34.53 -2.07
N LEU A 195 -1.20 34.02 -2.63
CA LEU A 195 -0.89 32.59 -2.59
C LEU A 195 -0.62 32.09 -1.16
N SER A 196 0.05 32.90 -0.33
CA SER A 196 0.30 32.56 1.07
C SER A 196 -1.00 32.55 1.89
N VAL A 197 -1.90 33.52 1.68
CA VAL A 197 -3.23 33.52 2.31
C VAL A 197 -4.07 32.32 1.85
N LEU A 198 -4.05 32.02 0.54
CA LEU A 198 -4.73 30.84 0.00
C LEU A 198 -4.19 29.54 0.61
N ASN A 199 -2.88 29.45 0.80
CA ASN A 199 -2.23 28.31 1.43
C ASN A 199 -2.75 28.11 2.86
N VAL A 200 -2.78 29.17 3.67
CA VAL A 200 -3.34 29.11 5.04
C VAL A 200 -4.82 28.74 5.01
N ALA A 201 -5.61 29.31 4.12
CA ALA A 201 -7.03 28.98 3.96
C ALA A 201 -7.24 27.50 3.62
N VAL A 202 -6.48 26.95 2.67
CA VAL A 202 -6.53 25.52 2.30
C VAL A 202 -6.13 24.63 3.49
N LEU A 203 -5.11 25.02 4.25
CA LEU A 203 -4.70 24.29 5.46
C LEU A 203 -5.84 24.22 6.49
N MET A 204 -6.50 25.34 6.74
CA MET A 204 -7.63 25.43 7.67
C MET A 204 -8.85 24.66 7.20
N LEU A 205 -9.22 24.79 5.92
CA LEU A 205 -10.36 24.09 5.32
C LEU A 205 -10.16 22.57 5.34
N ARG A 206 -8.96 22.10 5.09
CA ARG A 206 -8.61 20.66 5.15
C ARG A 206 -8.47 20.12 6.58
N ARG A 207 -8.58 21.00 7.59
CA ARG A 207 -8.47 20.66 9.03
C ARG A 207 -7.20 19.85 9.38
N ILE A 208 -6.09 20.14 8.74
CA ILE A 208 -4.82 19.44 8.97
C ILE A 208 -4.23 19.95 10.28
N ARG A 209 -4.11 19.09 11.30
CA ARG A 209 -3.74 19.47 12.67
C ARG A 209 -2.46 18.78 13.18
N SER A 210 -1.60 18.27 12.30
CA SER A 210 -0.34 17.71 12.79
C SER A 210 0.58 18.81 13.35
N PRO A 211 1.46 18.52 14.33
CA PRO A 211 2.35 19.50 14.92
C PRO A 211 3.19 20.27 13.89
N LEU A 212 3.76 19.58 12.90
CA LEU A 212 4.52 20.21 11.83
C LEU A 212 3.64 21.14 10.98
N MET A 213 2.40 20.75 10.68
CA MET A 213 1.50 21.55 9.86
C MET A 213 0.95 22.77 10.60
N VAL A 214 0.90 22.74 11.93
CA VAL A 214 0.63 23.95 12.73
C VAL A 214 1.79 24.94 12.61
N ILE A 215 3.03 24.48 12.78
CA ILE A 215 4.24 25.32 12.59
C ILE A 215 4.29 25.86 11.15
N TYR A 216 4.07 25.01 10.15
CA TYR A 216 3.97 25.38 8.75
C TYR A 216 2.93 26.50 8.52
N GLY A 217 1.74 26.36 9.09
CA GLY A 217 0.67 27.35 8.95
C GLY A 217 1.06 28.72 9.55
N ILE A 218 1.69 28.74 10.72
CA ILE A 218 2.18 29.96 11.36
C ILE A 218 3.28 30.60 10.51
N SER A 219 4.22 29.81 10.00
CA SER A 219 5.30 30.29 9.14
C SER A 219 4.78 30.89 7.84
N VAL A 220 3.84 30.23 7.16
CA VAL A 220 3.21 30.75 5.94
C VAL A 220 2.38 32.02 6.23
N THR A 221 1.75 32.09 7.42
CA THR A 221 1.10 33.34 7.88
C THR A 221 2.11 34.46 8.04
N SER A 222 3.29 34.18 8.61
CA SER A 222 4.39 35.16 8.71
C SER A 222 4.87 35.61 7.33
N PHE A 223 4.98 34.71 6.35
CA PHE A 223 5.32 35.05 4.96
C PHE A 223 4.26 35.98 4.34
N ALA A 224 2.97 35.69 4.55
CA ALA A 224 1.89 36.57 4.12
C ALA A 224 1.99 37.98 4.76
N LEU A 225 2.20 38.05 6.07
CA LEU A 225 2.36 39.31 6.81
C LEU A 225 3.62 40.06 6.38
N SER A 226 4.72 39.38 6.08
CA SER A 226 5.92 39.97 5.52
C SER A 226 5.63 40.61 4.16
N SER A 227 4.95 39.92 3.25
CA SER A 227 4.56 40.46 1.95
C SER A 227 3.63 41.67 2.09
N LEU A 228 2.69 41.61 3.05
CA LEU A 228 1.86 42.81 3.37
C LEU A 228 2.71 43.98 3.84
N ALA A 229 3.68 43.77 4.72
CA ALA A 229 4.56 44.81 5.21
C ALA A 229 5.45 45.40 4.10
N PHE A 230 5.94 44.60 3.14
CA PHE A 230 6.66 45.07 1.96
C PHE A 230 5.77 45.92 1.05
N LEU A 231 4.50 45.56 0.88
CA LEU A 231 3.54 46.35 0.08
C LEU A 231 3.23 47.71 0.71
N LEU A 232 3.18 47.79 2.06
CA LEU A 232 2.92 49.03 2.81
C LEU A 232 4.18 49.86 3.07
N GLY A 233 5.35 49.23 2.99
CA GLY A 233 6.64 49.87 3.22
C GLY A 233 7.22 50.54 1.98
N SER A 234 8.29 51.32 2.24
CA SER A 234 9.19 51.85 1.22
C SER A 234 10.61 51.38 1.55
N PRO A 235 11.49 51.19 0.55
CA PRO A 235 12.86 50.75 0.81
C PRO A 235 13.53 51.51 1.94
N TRP A 236 14.20 50.82 2.85
CA TRP A 236 14.93 51.32 3.99
C TRP A 236 14.11 51.95 5.13
N ASN A 237 12.77 52.04 5.06
CA ASN A 237 11.97 52.50 6.19
C ASN A 237 11.74 51.40 7.24
N HIS A 238 11.21 51.73 8.42
CA HIS A 238 10.99 50.81 9.50
C HIS A 238 10.05 49.64 9.12
N MET A 239 9.00 49.93 8.31
CA MET A 239 8.07 48.86 7.82
C MET A 239 8.79 47.88 6.90
N TRP A 240 9.69 48.35 6.02
CA TRP A 240 10.50 47.51 5.16
C TRP A 240 11.46 46.59 5.95
N TRP A 241 12.12 47.12 7.00
CA TRP A 241 12.94 46.34 7.90
C TRP A 241 12.12 45.33 8.71
N LEU A 242 10.95 45.74 9.22
CA LEU A 242 10.03 44.86 9.91
C LEU A 242 9.62 43.67 9.01
N ALA A 243 9.38 43.93 7.71
CA ALA A 243 9.06 42.89 6.76
C ALA A 243 10.14 41.79 6.68
N HIS A 244 11.42 42.18 6.67
CA HIS A 244 12.54 41.23 6.70
C HIS A 244 12.59 40.46 7.99
N VAL A 245 12.38 41.09 9.15
CA VAL A 245 12.35 40.43 10.46
C VAL A 245 11.21 39.41 10.55
N ILE A 246 10.02 39.78 10.08
CA ILE A 246 8.86 38.88 10.06
C ILE A 246 9.15 37.67 9.16
N PHE A 247 9.73 37.91 7.97
CA PHE A 247 10.09 36.84 7.04
C PHE A 247 11.10 35.88 7.65
N ALA A 248 12.20 36.41 8.19
CA ALA A 248 13.24 35.61 8.84
C ALA A 248 12.68 34.82 10.03
N SER A 249 11.83 35.44 10.85
CA SER A 249 11.18 34.75 11.98
C SER A 249 10.31 33.56 11.55
N GLY A 250 9.52 33.76 10.47
CA GLY A 250 8.70 32.70 9.88
C GLY A 250 9.55 31.57 9.30
N PHE A 251 10.68 31.93 8.68
CA PHE A 251 11.61 30.97 8.11
C PHE A 251 12.32 30.16 9.21
N PHE A 252 12.79 30.83 10.26
CA PHE A 252 13.40 30.20 11.43
C PHE A 252 12.43 29.22 12.11
N LEU A 253 11.17 29.61 12.32
CA LEU A 253 10.16 28.77 12.92
C LEU A 253 9.90 27.50 12.09
N LEU A 254 9.85 27.64 10.77
CA LEU A 254 9.65 26.51 9.86
C LEU A 254 10.86 25.57 9.86
N SER A 255 12.08 26.14 9.86
CA SER A 255 13.32 25.39 9.91
C SER A 255 13.42 24.57 11.21
N TYR A 256 13.10 25.21 12.34
CA TYR A 256 13.02 24.53 13.62
C TYR A 256 12.00 23.38 13.59
N GLY A 257 10.80 23.63 13.04
CA GLY A 257 9.75 22.59 12.95
C GLY A 257 10.19 21.40 12.12
N VAL A 258 10.83 21.63 10.98
CA VAL A 258 11.34 20.56 10.11
C VAL A 258 12.49 19.80 10.80
N ALA A 259 13.43 20.50 11.43
CA ALA A 259 14.54 19.91 12.17
C ALA A 259 14.03 19.08 13.36
N GLN A 260 13.10 19.61 14.13
CA GLN A 260 12.48 18.92 15.26
C GLN A 260 11.75 17.64 14.81
N ALA A 261 10.99 17.71 13.69
CA ALA A 261 10.34 16.54 13.10
C ALA A 261 11.36 15.47 12.69
N PHE A 262 12.51 15.87 12.15
CA PHE A 262 13.58 14.95 11.78
C PHE A 262 14.25 14.29 12.99
N LEU A 263 14.55 15.07 14.03
CA LEU A 263 15.30 14.60 15.22
C LEU A 263 14.45 13.70 16.13
N THR A 264 13.16 14.04 16.30
CA THR A 264 12.31 13.34 17.28
C THR A 264 11.79 12.00 16.82
N THR A 265 11.63 11.77 15.51
CA THR A 265 10.86 10.64 15.05
C THR A 265 11.60 9.68 14.14
N ARG A 266 12.75 10.05 13.54
CA ARG A 266 13.30 9.29 12.39
C ARG A 266 12.21 8.78 11.41
N SER A 267 10.97 9.12 11.66
CA SER A 267 9.73 8.72 11.01
C SER A 267 8.76 9.92 11.00
N PHE A 268 8.07 10.14 9.88
CA PHE A 268 7.19 11.29 9.61
C PHE A 268 5.82 11.23 10.32
N ALA A 269 5.68 10.47 11.43
CA ALA A 269 4.48 10.49 12.27
C ALA A 269 4.04 11.91 12.72
N THR A 270 4.96 12.90 12.69
CA THR A 270 4.67 14.31 12.99
C THR A 270 3.98 15.07 11.87
N ILE A 271 4.01 14.57 10.61
CA ILE A 271 3.28 15.18 9.49
C ILE A 271 1.79 14.85 9.58
N TYR A 272 1.48 13.64 10.05
CA TYR A 272 0.12 13.16 10.16
C TYR A 272 -0.37 13.20 11.62
N SER A 273 -1.64 13.51 11.82
CA SER A 273 -2.27 13.35 13.14
C SER A 273 -2.34 11.85 13.48
N HIS A 274 -2.39 11.52 14.77
CA HIS A 274 -2.51 10.13 15.22
C HIS A 274 -3.73 9.43 14.60
N GLU A 275 -4.85 10.15 14.45
CA GLU A 275 -6.07 9.68 13.79
C GLU A 275 -5.85 9.35 12.30
N GLU A 276 -5.06 10.16 11.61
CA GLU A 276 -4.78 10.00 10.19
C GLU A 276 -3.81 8.82 9.94
N LEU A 277 -2.87 8.60 10.85
CA LEU A 277 -1.96 7.45 10.81
C LEU A 277 -2.71 6.14 11.09
N THR A 278 -3.62 6.14 12.06
CA THR A 278 -4.45 4.97 12.37
C THR A 278 -5.42 4.66 11.23
N ALA A 279 -6.01 5.67 10.57
CA ALA A 279 -6.86 5.48 9.41
C ALA A 279 -6.10 4.87 8.22
N ARG A 280 -4.90 5.35 7.92
CA ARG A 280 -4.03 4.77 6.85
C ARG A 280 -3.61 3.34 7.17
N LEU A 281 -3.29 3.05 8.43
CA LEU A 281 -2.95 1.71 8.87
C LEU A 281 -4.14 0.76 8.73
N ALA A 282 -5.33 1.19 9.15
CA ALA A 282 -6.56 0.41 9.00
C ALA A 282 -6.88 0.11 7.52
N GLU A 283 -6.73 1.10 6.64
CA GLU A 283 -6.93 0.90 5.20
C GLU A 283 -5.91 -0.08 4.60
N ALA A 284 -4.63 0.03 4.98
CA ALA A 284 -3.60 -0.90 4.54
C ALA A 284 -3.85 -2.33 5.04
N MET A 285 -4.27 -2.48 6.29
CA MET A 285 -4.65 -3.78 6.86
C MET A 285 -5.85 -4.40 6.14
N ALA A 286 -6.89 -3.62 5.85
CA ALA A 286 -8.06 -4.09 5.12
C ALA A 286 -7.71 -4.57 3.70
N ARG A 287 -6.82 -3.87 2.98
CA ARG A 287 -6.33 -4.30 1.66
C ARG A 287 -5.54 -5.62 1.73
N THR A 288 -4.69 -5.75 2.75
CA THR A 288 -3.89 -6.97 2.95
C THR A 288 -4.77 -8.17 3.28
N GLU A 289 -5.78 -7.97 4.12
CA GLU A 289 -6.75 -9.01 4.48
C GLU A 289 -7.59 -9.48 3.29
N SER A 290 -8.05 -8.53 2.46
CA SER A 290 -8.75 -8.82 1.21
C SER A 290 -7.90 -9.65 0.24
N ALA A 291 -6.64 -9.26 0.03
CA ALA A 291 -5.70 -9.99 -0.83
C ALA A 291 -5.40 -11.40 -0.31
N LEU A 292 -5.28 -11.56 1.02
CA LEU A 292 -5.08 -12.87 1.66
C LEU A 292 -6.28 -13.79 1.46
N GLN A 293 -7.50 -13.28 1.61
CA GLN A 293 -8.72 -14.04 1.38
C GLN A 293 -8.85 -14.50 -0.08
N GLU A 294 -8.49 -13.64 -1.04
CA GLU A 294 -8.50 -13.99 -2.47
C GLU A 294 -7.46 -15.08 -2.78
N LEU A 295 -6.27 -14.96 -2.22
CA LEU A 295 -5.21 -15.97 -2.34
C LEU A 295 -5.65 -17.33 -1.77
N GLN A 296 -6.27 -17.32 -0.59
CA GLN A 296 -6.79 -18.54 0.02
C GLN A 296 -7.88 -19.22 -0.83
N ARG A 297 -8.83 -18.44 -1.38
CA ARG A 297 -9.86 -18.97 -2.28
C ARG A 297 -9.27 -19.55 -3.55
N THR A 298 -8.26 -18.90 -4.11
CA THR A 298 -7.58 -19.39 -5.32
C THR A 298 -6.80 -20.68 -5.03
N ASN A 299 -6.13 -20.76 -3.89
CA ASN A 299 -5.41 -21.96 -3.47
C ASN A 299 -6.37 -23.15 -3.26
N GLN A 300 -7.51 -22.94 -2.60
CA GLN A 300 -8.54 -23.97 -2.44
C GLN A 300 -9.08 -24.46 -3.79
N LYS A 301 -9.30 -23.57 -4.75
CA LYS A 301 -9.71 -23.97 -6.12
C LYS A 301 -8.63 -24.81 -6.81
N LEU A 302 -7.37 -24.40 -6.68
CA LEU A 302 -6.24 -25.17 -7.25
C LEU A 302 -6.10 -26.54 -6.61
N GLU A 303 -6.26 -26.65 -5.30
CA GLU A 303 -6.26 -27.94 -4.57
C GLU A 303 -7.40 -28.85 -5.04
N HIS A 304 -8.61 -28.30 -5.18
CA HIS A 304 -9.76 -29.05 -5.68
C HIS A 304 -9.52 -29.55 -7.12
N LEU A 305 -9.08 -28.70 -8.03
CA LEU A 305 -8.74 -29.07 -9.41
C LEU A 305 -7.60 -30.09 -9.49
N ALA A 306 -6.67 -30.05 -8.52
CA ALA A 306 -5.57 -30.99 -8.43
C ALA A 306 -5.93 -32.34 -7.80
N ALA A 307 -7.08 -32.47 -7.12
CA ALA A 307 -7.50 -33.67 -6.37
C ALA A 307 -8.58 -34.51 -7.07
N THR A 308 -9.33 -33.91 -8.02
CA THR A 308 -10.48 -34.57 -8.64
C THR A 308 -10.30 -34.80 -10.15
N ASP A 309 -11.03 -35.77 -10.69
CA ASP A 309 -11.21 -35.97 -12.13
C ASP A 309 -12.26 -34.95 -12.66
N PRO A 310 -11.95 -34.16 -13.68
CA PRO A 310 -12.82 -33.06 -14.13
C PRO A 310 -14.13 -33.55 -14.78
N LEU A 311 -14.17 -34.78 -15.29
CA LEU A 311 -15.38 -35.30 -15.93
C LEU A 311 -16.37 -35.86 -14.88
N THR A 312 -15.86 -36.64 -13.94
CA THR A 312 -16.69 -37.41 -13.03
C THR A 312 -16.84 -36.84 -11.63
N GLY A 313 -15.97 -35.88 -11.25
CA GLY A 313 -15.90 -35.34 -9.89
C GLY A 313 -15.32 -36.31 -8.85
N ALA A 314 -15.02 -37.59 -9.22
CA ALA A 314 -14.34 -38.55 -8.37
C ALA A 314 -12.91 -38.08 -8.05
N ALA A 315 -12.27 -38.65 -7.04
CA ALA A 315 -10.85 -38.40 -6.81
C ALA A 315 -10.02 -38.82 -8.04
N ASN A 316 -8.97 -38.07 -8.33
CA ASN A 316 -8.01 -38.49 -9.35
C ASN A 316 -7.00 -39.51 -8.77
N ARG A 317 -6.24 -40.15 -9.65
CA ARG A 317 -5.27 -41.22 -9.28
C ARG A 317 -4.29 -40.73 -8.20
N ARG A 318 -3.76 -39.48 -8.32
CA ARG A 318 -2.79 -38.96 -7.36
C ARG A 318 -3.38 -38.81 -5.97
N HIS A 319 -4.52 -38.16 -5.85
CA HIS A 319 -5.20 -37.97 -4.56
C HIS A 319 -5.64 -39.30 -3.93
N PHE A 320 -6.04 -40.29 -4.77
CA PHE A 320 -6.37 -41.62 -4.29
C PHE A 320 -5.17 -42.32 -3.64
N ILE A 321 -3.99 -42.27 -4.27
CA ILE A 321 -2.77 -42.89 -3.72
C ILE A 321 -2.40 -42.23 -2.39
N GLU A 322 -2.42 -40.89 -2.30
CA GLU A 322 -2.18 -40.16 -1.04
C GLU A 322 -3.12 -40.64 0.09
N ARG A 323 -4.41 -40.84 -0.22
CA ARG A 323 -5.37 -41.37 0.76
C ARG A 323 -5.09 -42.80 1.16
N VAL A 324 -4.70 -43.66 0.23
CA VAL A 324 -4.33 -45.06 0.52
C VAL A 324 -3.07 -45.12 1.39
N GLU A 325 -2.08 -44.26 1.15
CA GLU A 325 -0.88 -44.12 2.00
C GLU A 325 -1.24 -43.77 3.45
N ALA A 326 -2.10 -42.78 3.62
CA ALA A 326 -2.59 -42.41 4.93
C ALA A 326 -3.35 -43.54 5.64
N GLU A 327 -4.13 -44.32 4.87
CA GLU A 327 -4.88 -45.48 5.40
C GLU A 327 -3.96 -46.63 5.77
N VAL A 328 -2.92 -46.94 4.99
CA VAL A 328 -1.88 -47.93 5.34
C VAL A 328 -1.20 -47.54 6.66
N ALA A 329 -0.78 -46.30 6.81
CA ALA A 329 -0.16 -45.80 8.04
C ALA A 329 -1.10 -45.94 9.25
N ARG A 330 -2.41 -45.69 9.06
CA ARG A 330 -3.44 -45.86 10.09
C ARG A 330 -3.67 -47.33 10.42
N ALA A 331 -3.82 -48.16 9.41
CA ALA A 331 -4.07 -49.59 9.61
C ALA A 331 -2.92 -50.30 10.35
N ARG A 332 -1.67 -49.92 10.03
CA ARG A 332 -0.48 -50.41 10.76
C ARG A 332 -0.50 -50.02 12.24
N ARG A 333 -0.95 -48.78 12.57
CA ARG A 333 -1.01 -48.30 13.95
C ARG A 333 -2.18 -48.90 14.74
N ASP A 334 -3.36 -48.94 14.12
CA ASP A 334 -4.63 -49.29 14.79
C ASP A 334 -4.92 -50.76 14.73
N GLY A 335 -4.24 -51.57 13.89
CA GLY A 335 -4.48 -52.99 13.68
C GLY A 335 -5.82 -53.30 12.98
N VAL A 336 -6.46 -52.31 12.37
CA VAL A 336 -7.77 -52.46 11.72
C VAL A 336 -7.59 -52.53 10.20
N PRO A 337 -8.07 -53.60 9.53
CA PRO A 337 -7.89 -53.77 8.10
C PRO A 337 -8.73 -52.77 7.30
N PHE A 338 -8.30 -52.48 6.08
CA PHE A 338 -9.07 -51.80 5.04
C PHE A 338 -9.00 -52.61 3.75
N SER A 339 -9.91 -52.34 2.82
CA SER A 339 -9.95 -53.05 1.53
C SER A 339 -9.87 -52.04 0.36
N LEU A 340 -9.25 -52.48 -0.73
CA LEU A 340 -9.21 -51.77 -2.01
C LEU A 340 -10.00 -52.57 -3.05
N LEU A 341 -10.79 -51.87 -3.86
CA LEU A 341 -11.46 -52.42 -5.02
C LEU A 341 -10.85 -51.77 -6.27
N ALA A 342 -10.42 -52.59 -7.23
CA ALA A 342 -10.12 -52.22 -8.60
C ALA A 342 -11.33 -52.55 -9.46
N LEU A 343 -11.85 -51.57 -10.20
CA LEU A 343 -13.08 -51.69 -10.97
C LEU A 343 -12.81 -51.22 -12.43
N ASP A 344 -13.47 -51.93 -13.36
CA ASP A 344 -13.37 -51.58 -14.79
C ASP A 344 -14.72 -51.87 -15.46
N LEU A 345 -15.20 -50.89 -16.21
CA LEU A 345 -16.47 -50.96 -16.93
C LEU A 345 -16.34 -51.88 -18.15
N ASP A 346 -17.12 -52.98 -18.14
CA ASP A 346 -17.02 -54.01 -19.15
C ASP A 346 -17.44 -53.50 -20.53
N ASN A 347 -16.56 -53.67 -21.52
CA ASN A 347 -16.78 -53.30 -22.91
C ASN A 347 -17.12 -51.80 -23.12
N PHE A 348 -16.60 -50.90 -22.26
CA PHE A 348 -16.88 -49.45 -22.34
C PHE A 348 -16.50 -48.85 -23.69
N LYS A 349 -15.41 -49.34 -24.32
CA LYS A 349 -15.05 -48.93 -25.66
C LYS A 349 -16.17 -49.15 -26.67
N TRP A 350 -16.86 -50.30 -26.59
CA TRP A 350 -18.02 -50.56 -27.46
C TRP A 350 -19.16 -49.55 -27.24
N VAL A 351 -19.36 -49.11 -26.00
CA VAL A 351 -20.35 -48.02 -25.70
C VAL A 351 -19.97 -46.74 -26.43
N ASN A 352 -18.71 -46.35 -26.35
CA ASN A 352 -18.22 -45.15 -27.06
C ASN A 352 -18.35 -45.26 -28.58
N ASP A 353 -17.98 -46.42 -29.13
CA ASP A 353 -18.00 -46.67 -30.57
C ASP A 353 -19.48 -46.75 -31.13
N ALA A 354 -20.39 -47.29 -30.33
CA ALA A 354 -21.79 -47.49 -30.75
C ALA A 354 -22.70 -46.26 -30.47
N TYR A 355 -22.42 -45.50 -29.38
CA TYR A 355 -23.34 -44.46 -28.90
C TYR A 355 -22.67 -43.05 -28.84
N GLY A 356 -21.36 -42.99 -29.10
CA GLY A 356 -20.58 -41.73 -29.02
C GLY A 356 -20.05 -41.40 -27.63
N HIS A 357 -19.01 -40.57 -27.60
CA HIS A 357 -18.29 -40.21 -26.35
C HIS A 357 -19.17 -39.50 -25.32
N GLN A 358 -20.14 -38.70 -25.72
CA GLN A 358 -21.06 -38.03 -24.79
C GLN A 358 -21.90 -39.03 -23.96
N VAL A 359 -22.33 -40.13 -24.57
CA VAL A 359 -23.02 -41.21 -23.87
C VAL A 359 -22.05 -41.95 -22.94
N GLY A 360 -20.81 -42.17 -23.39
CA GLY A 360 -19.75 -42.71 -22.55
C GLY A 360 -19.49 -41.83 -21.32
N ASP A 361 -19.41 -40.52 -21.49
CA ASP A 361 -19.23 -39.57 -20.38
C ASP A 361 -20.39 -39.65 -19.36
N THR A 362 -21.64 -39.75 -19.84
CA THR A 362 -22.83 -39.95 -18.99
C THR A 362 -22.73 -41.25 -18.21
N VAL A 363 -22.26 -42.33 -18.84
CA VAL A 363 -22.06 -43.64 -18.19
C VAL A 363 -20.99 -43.52 -17.08
N LEU A 364 -19.87 -42.86 -17.35
CA LEU A 364 -18.80 -42.66 -16.34
C LEU A 364 -19.29 -41.88 -15.14
N GLN A 365 -20.02 -40.80 -15.35
CA GLN A 365 -20.61 -39.99 -14.28
C GLN A 365 -21.64 -40.78 -13.46
N GLY A 366 -22.56 -41.45 -14.15
CA GLY A 366 -23.57 -42.29 -13.48
C GLY A 366 -22.97 -43.47 -12.72
N PHE A 367 -21.88 -44.07 -13.21
CA PHE A 367 -21.16 -45.13 -12.53
C PHE A 367 -20.52 -44.64 -11.20
N VAL A 368 -19.91 -43.46 -11.22
CA VAL A 368 -19.37 -42.84 -9.99
C VAL A 368 -20.49 -42.61 -8.98
N GLN A 369 -21.66 -42.14 -9.40
CA GLN A 369 -22.81 -41.95 -8.52
C GLN A 369 -23.26 -43.31 -7.92
N ALA A 370 -23.38 -44.37 -8.73
CA ALA A 370 -23.72 -45.71 -8.24
C ALA A 370 -22.68 -46.25 -7.23
N CYS A 371 -21.40 -45.95 -7.43
CA CYS A 371 -20.37 -46.27 -6.44
C CYS A 371 -20.56 -45.49 -5.14
N LEU A 372 -20.80 -44.18 -5.21
CA LEU A 372 -20.99 -43.33 -4.04
C LEU A 372 -22.23 -43.74 -3.23
N ASP A 373 -23.31 -44.10 -3.88
CA ASP A 373 -24.55 -44.58 -3.22
C ASP A 373 -24.36 -45.94 -2.56
N ALA A 374 -23.41 -46.74 -3.07
CA ALA A 374 -23.08 -48.04 -2.54
C ALA A 374 -22.07 -48.04 -1.39
N ILE A 375 -21.39 -46.95 -1.09
CA ILE A 375 -20.35 -46.84 -0.06
C ILE A 375 -20.74 -45.84 1.03
N ARG A 376 -20.00 -45.86 2.14
CA ARG A 376 -20.20 -44.89 3.22
C ARG A 376 -19.50 -43.56 2.88
N PRO A 377 -19.95 -42.39 3.42
CA PRO A 377 -19.41 -41.07 3.07
C PRO A 377 -17.90 -40.89 3.30
N TYR A 378 -17.30 -41.63 4.21
CA TYR A 378 -15.86 -41.56 4.51
C TYR A 378 -14.99 -42.45 3.61
N ASN A 379 -15.61 -43.32 2.80
CA ASN A 379 -14.94 -44.10 1.77
C ASN A 379 -14.64 -43.24 0.55
N GLY A 380 -13.81 -43.67 -0.36
CA GLY A 380 -13.40 -42.89 -1.52
C GLY A 380 -13.52 -43.65 -2.83
N VAL A 381 -14.05 -42.97 -3.85
CA VAL A 381 -14.05 -43.40 -5.24
C VAL A 381 -13.08 -42.55 -6.02
N ALA A 382 -12.25 -43.15 -6.85
CA ALA A 382 -11.32 -42.47 -7.73
C ALA A 382 -11.39 -42.99 -9.15
N ARG A 383 -11.20 -42.14 -10.13
CA ARG A 383 -10.95 -42.50 -11.52
C ARG A 383 -9.46 -42.51 -11.77
N VAL A 384 -8.92 -43.65 -12.13
CA VAL A 384 -7.46 -43.86 -12.29
C VAL A 384 -7.02 -44.00 -13.76
N GLY A 385 -7.99 -44.25 -14.64
CA GLY A 385 -7.80 -44.38 -16.07
C GLY A 385 -9.07 -44.02 -16.86
N GLY A 386 -9.14 -44.33 -18.13
CA GLY A 386 -10.29 -44.00 -18.99
C GLY A 386 -11.62 -44.55 -18.45
N GLU A 387 -11.68 -45.89 -18.23
CA GLU A 387 -12.82 -46.67 -17.73
C GLU A 387 -12.51 -47.39 -16.43
N GLU A 388 -11.32 -47.10 -15.85
CA GLU A 388 -10.80 -47.74 -14.64
C GLU A 388 -11.02 -46.87 -13.40
N PHE A 389 -11.51 -47.48 -12.36
CA PHE A 389 -11.82 -46.84 -11.08
C PHE A 389 -11.21 -47.64 -9.92
N MET A 390 -11.00 -46.93 -8.83
CA MET A 390 -10.57 -47.52 -7.56
C MET A 390 -11.50 -47.06 -6.43
N VAL A 391 -11.77 -47.98 -5.48
CA VAL A 391 -12.52 -47.64 -4.27
C VAL A 391 -11.71 -48.03 -3.04
N LEU A 392 -11.55 -47.09 -2.12
CA LEU A 392 -10.97 -47.31 -0.80
C LEU A 392 -12.08 -47.49 0.22
N LEU A 393 -12.10 -48.63 0.86
CA LEU A 393 -13.04 -48.98 1.92
C LEU A 393 -12.31 -49.03 3.27
N SER A 394 -12.28 -47.91 3.97
CA SER A 394 -11.65 -47.78 5.28
C SER A 394 -12.33 -48.68 6.32
N ARG A 395 -11.55 -49.29 7.21
CA ARG A 395 -12.02 -50.18 8.32
C ARG A 395 -12.98 -51.25 7.84
N THR A 396 -12.69 -51.89 6.71
CA THR A 396 -13.59 -52.86 6.07
C THR A 396 -12.82 -54.16 5.80
N SER A 397 -13.36 -55.26 6.30
CA SER A 397 -12.86 -56.61 6.06
C SER A 397 -13.14 -57.08 4.63
N LEU A 398 -12.50 -58.20 4.20
CA LEU A 398 -12.67 -58.76 2.86
C LEU A 398 -14.14 -59.14 2.59
N ASP A 399 -14.79 -59.79 3.55
CA ASP A 399 -16.20 -60.22 3.42
C ASP A 399 -17.16 -59.03 3.28
N ALA A 400 -16.92 -57.96 4.07
CA ALA A 400 -17.70 -56.73 3.98
C ALA A 400 -17.42 -55.98 2.65
N ALA A 401 -16.17 -56.01 2.19
CA ALA A 401 -15.78 -55.44 0.91
C ALA A 401 -16.40 -56.19 -0.28
N LEU A 402 -16.48 -57.50 -0.18
CA LEU A 402 -17.16 -58.38 -1.17
C LEU A 402 -18.65 -58.02 -1.28
N ALA A 403 -19.33 -57.86 -0.14
CA ALA A 403 -20.74 -57.43 -0.14
C ALA A 403 -20.95 -56.06 -0.75
N ILE A 404 -20.01 -55.08 -0.52
CA ILE A 404 -20.06 -53.77 -1.13
C ILE A 404 -19.76 -53.86 -2.63
N GLY A 405 -18.75 -54.65 -3.02
CA GLY A 405 -18.44 -54.88 -4.44
C GLY A 405 -19.62 -55.44 -5.22
N GLU A 406 -20.32 -56.48 -4.66
CA GLU A 406 -21.52 -57.03 -5.28
C GLU A 406 -22.67 -56.01 -5.36
N ARG A 407 -22.80 -55.11 -4.37
CA ARG A 407 -23.78 -54.02 -4.41
C ARG A 407 -23.48 -53.05 -5.54
N ILE A 408 -22.23 -52.64 -5.72
CA ILE A 408 -21.79 -51.79 -6.82
C ILE A 408 -22.05 -52.47 -8.17
N ARG A 409 -21.67 -53.78 -8.30
CA ARG A 409 -21.86 -54.57 -9.50
C ARG A 409 -23.35 -54.65 -9.88
N ALA A 410 -24.20 -55.01 -8.91
CA ALA A 410 -25.63 -55.16 -9.12
C ALA A 410 -26.30 -53.79 -9.47
N ALA A 411 -25.91 -52.74 -8.77
CA ALA A 411 -26.40 -51.39 -9.07
C ALA A 411 -26.02 -50.94 -10.51
N THR A 412 -24.76 -51.19 -10.90
CA THR A 412 -24.29 -50.86 -12.28
C THR A 412 -25.04 -51.66 -13.32
N ALA A 413 -25.20 -53.00 -13.15
CA ALA A 413 -25.91 -53.85 -14.09
C ALA A 413 -27.42 -53.54 -14.16
N GLY A 414 -28.02 -53.09 -13.06
CA GLY A 414 -29.43 -52.68 -12.99
C GLY A 414 -29.73 -51.27 -13.47
N THR A 415 -28.70 -50.44 -13.63
CA THR A 415 -28.86 -49.04 -14.06
C THR A 415 -28.90 -48.91 -15.57
N THR A 416 -29.85 -48.17 -16.05
CA THR A 416 -29.94 -47.79 -17.49
C THR A 416 -29.52 -46.34 -17.62
N PHE A 417 -28.43 -46.10 -18.33
CA PHE A 417 -27.90 -44.77 -18.60
C PHE A 417 -28.55 -44.24 -19.88
N ALA A 418 -29.08 -43.02 -19.83
CA ALA A 418 -29.70 -42.38 -20.99
C ALA A 418 -28.85 -41.18 -21.42
N GLY A 419 -28.36 -41.19 -22.64
CA GLY A 419 -27.78 -39.99 -23.27
C GLY A 419 -28.87 -39.01 -23.73
N GLU A 420 -28.47 -37.81 -24.15
CA GLU A 420 -29.35 -36.75 -24.66
C GLU A 420 -30.24 -37.23 -25.82
N THR A 421 -29.84 -38.26 -26.55
CA THR A 421 -30.61 -38.85 -27.66
C THR A 421 -31.73 -39.81 -27.20
N GLY A 422 -31.94 -39.98 -25.88
CA GLY A 422 -32.96 -40.87 -25.33
C GLY A 422 -32.64 -42.40 -25.48
N ARG A 423 -31.52 -42.76 -26.09
CA ARG A 423 -31.07 -44.14 -26.20
C ARG A 423 -30.57 -44.65 -24.84
N LYS A 424 -31.09 -45.79 -24.42
CA LYS A 424 -30.79 -46.45 -23.16
C LYS A 424 -29.64 -47.41 -23.34
N VAL A 425 -28.59 -47.27 -22.48
CA VAL A 425 -27.40 -48.11 -22.46
C VAL A 425 -27.29 -48.82 -21.11
N SER A 426 -27.08 -50.11 -21.11
CA SER A 426 -26.74 -50.89 -19.91
C SER A 426 -25.31 -51.33 -20.02
N ILE A 427 -24.57 -51.23 -18.93
CA ILE A 427 -23.17 -51.67 -18.82
C ILE A 427 -22.98 -52.47 -17.53
N THR A 428 -21.99 -53.31 -17.52
CA THR A 428 -21.59 -54.06 -16.34
C THR A 428 -20.19 -53.67 -15.88
N VAL A 429 -19.78 -54.07 -14.70
CA VAL A 429 -18.49 -53.83 -14.11
C VAL A 429 -17.85 -55.10 -13.59
N SER A 430 -16.56 -55.29 -13.87
CA SER A 430 -15.72 -56.29 -13.24
C SER A 430 -14.95 -55.70 -12.08
N ILE A 431 -14.84 -56.42 -10.97
CA ILE A 431 -14.26 -55.91 -9.72
C ILE A 431 -13.27 -56.91 -9.14
N GLY A 432 -12.07 -56.47 -8.82
CA GLY A 432 -11.08 -57.19 -8.01
C GLY A 432 -10.88 -56.53 -6.65
N ILE A 433 -10.84 -57.31 -5.58
CA ILE A 433 -10.74 -56.83 -4.20
C ILE A 433 -9.46 -57.32 -3.56
N SER A 434 -8.76 -56.43 -2.84
CA SER A 434 -7.66 -56.81 -1.92
C SER A 434 -7.87 -56.21 -0.55
N GLN A 435 -7.33 -56.88 0.49
CA GLN A 435 -7.40 -56.46 1.89
C GLN A 435 -6.01 -56.27 2.47
N PHE A 436 -5.80 -55.18 3.19
CA PHE A 436 -4.58 -54.93 3.95
C PHE A 436 -4.40 -55.98 5.05
N GLY A 437 -3.19 -56.52 5.15
CA GLY A 437 -2.79 -57.54 6.10
C GLY A 437 -2.84 -58.95 5.53
N SER A 438 -3.92 -59.35 4.84
CA SER A 438 -4.05 -60.67 4.20
C SER A 438 -3.42 -60.72 2.80
N ASP A 439 -3.56 -59.69 2.01
CA ASP A 439 -3.07 -59.59 0.62
C ASP A 439 -1.78 -58.77 0.48
N GLY A 440 -1.22 -58.32 1.59
CA GLY A 440 -0.01 -57.54 1.68
C GLY A 440 -0.14 -56.35 2.64
N ASP A 441 0.98 -55.71 2.95
CA ASP A 441 1.12 -54.60 3.88
C ASP A 441 1.66 -53.33 3.20
N THR A 442 1.81 -53.37 1.88
CA THR A 442 2.24 -52.24 1.04
C THR A 442 1.20 -51.93 -0.01
N ILE A 443 1.17 -50.65 -0.43
CA ILE A 443 0.26 -50.17 -1.49
C ILE A 443 0.45 -50.97 -2.77
N ASP A 444 1.69 -51.19 -3.20
CA ASP A 444 2.00 -51.92 -4.43
C ASP A 444 1.53 -53.38 -4.41
N ALA A 445 1.61 -54.02 -3.26
CA ALA A 445 1.09 -55.39 -3.10
C ALA A 445 -0.43 -55.42 -3.22
N LEU A 446 -1.12 -54.50 -2.54
CA LEU A 446 -2.58 -54.40 -2.56
C LEU A 446 -3.12 -54.07 -3.94
N LEU A 447 -2.53 -53.06 -4.62
CA LEU A 447 -2.92 -52.69 -5.98
C LEU A 447 -2.71 -53.87 -6.94
N ARG A 448 -1.56 -54.52 -6.87
CA ARG A 448 -1.24 -55.66 -7.72
C ARG A 448 -2.23 -56.81 -7.51
N THR A 449 -2.58 -57.11 -6.26
CA THR A 449 -3.55 -58.18 -5.96
C THR A 449 -4.95 -57.81 -6.45
N ALA A 450 -5.39 -56.57 -6.25
CA ALA A 450 -6.69 -56.13 -6.76
C ALA A 450 -6.75 -56.19 -8.29
N ASP A 451 -5.69 -55.75 -8.99
CA ASP A 451 -5.62 -55.81 -10.45
C ASP A 451 -5.58 -57.26 -10.99
N GLN A 452 -4.85 -58.16 -10.34
CA GLN A 452 -4.85 -59.59 -10.72
C GLN A 452 -6.25 -60.19 -10.59
N ARG A 453 -6.97 -59.88 -9.51
CA ARG A 453 -8.32 -60.33 -9.30
C ARG A 453 -9.32 -59.72 -10.27
N LEU A 454 -9.15 -58.43 -10.61
CA LEU A 454 -9.91 -57.78 -11.67
C LEU A 454 -9.68 -58.45 -13.02
N TYR A 455 -8.44 -58.75 -13.35
CA TYR A 455 -8.11 -59.44 -14.60
C TYR A 455 -8.77 -60.84 -14.62
N HIS A 456 -8.76 -61.55 -13.49
CA HIS A 456 -9.43 -62.82 -13.35
C HIS A 456 -10.96 -62.71 -13.56
N ALA A 457 -11.58 -61.66 -12.99
CA ALA A 457 -13.00 -61.37 -13.21
C ALA A 457 -13.33 -61.16 -14.70
N LYS A 458 -12.51 -60.36 -15.40
CA LYS A 458 -12.66 -60.15 -16.84
C LYS A 458 -12.54 -61.41 -17.68
N ARG A 459 -11.57 -62.29 -17.37
CA ARG A 459 -11.35 -63.55 -18.11
C ARG A 459 -12.43 -64.61 -17.90
N HIS A 460 -13.09 -64.62 -16.74
CA HIS A 460 -14.11 -65.61 -16.40
C HIS A 460 -15.54 -65.17 -16.72
N GLY A 461 -15.72 -64.25 -17.63
CA GLY A 461 -17.04 -63.86 -18.17
C GLY A 461 -17.55 -62.51 -17.74
N ARG A 462 -16.69 -61.68 -17.12
CA ARG A 462 -17.03 -60.29 -16.71
C ARG A 462 -18.19 -60.21 -15.72
N ASN A 463 -18.69 -59.02 -15.43
CA ASN A 463 -19.82 -58.73 -14.56
C ASN A 463 -19.77 -59.54 -13.25
N ARG A 464 -18.64 -59.51 -12.54
CA ARG A 464 -18.41 -60.26 -11.29
C ARG A 464 -17.42 -59.58 -10.38
N VAL A 465 -17.46 -59.99 -9.13
CA VAL A 465 -16.50 -59.62 -8.10
C VAL A 465 -15.59 -60.81 -7.81
N THR A 466 -14.29 -60.57 -7.71
CA THR A 466 -13.29 -61.60 -7.36
C THR A 466 -12.50 -61.10 -6.14
N ALA A 467 -12.48 -61.91 -5.08
CA ALA A 467 -11.75 -61.62 -3.85
C ALA A 467 -10.73 -62.72 -3.48
N THR A 468 -10.67 -63.80 -4.28
CA THR A 468 -9.73 -64.93 -4.12
C THR A 468 -9.09 -65.24 -5.45
#